data_fbb8b4524598c42e9cd3ce1b8a5c35fc
#
_entry.id   fbb8b4524598c42e9cd3ce1b8a5c35fc
#
_cell.length_a   1.000
_cell.length_b   1.000
_cell.length_c   1.000
_cell.angle_alpha   90.00
_cell.angle_beta   90.00
_cell.angle_gamma   90.00
#
_symmetry.space_group_name_H-M   'P 1'
#
loop_
_entity.id
_entity.type
_entity.pdbx_description
1 polymer ?
#
loop_
_entity_poly.entity_id
_entity_poly.type
_entity_poly.pdbx_seq_one_letter_code
_entity_poly.pdbx_strand_id
1 'polypeptide(L)'
;LFQSGALWSSMTVGENVALPMQMFTRLEPTVIRQMVELKLGLVGMLHAIDQYPSELSGGMRKRAGLARAISLDPDILFFDEPSAGLDPITSARLDELILNLRDGLGATIIIVSHELSSLFHIADDGIFLDADQKTAIAHGSPTWLRDNCTDPVVHAFMHREQLDSSGPHGDG
;
A
#
# COMPACT_ATOMS: atom_id res chain seq x y z
N LEU A 1 -2.44 -5.56 2.15
CA LEU A 1 -1.05 -5.80 1.73
C LEU A 1 -0.13 -5.39 2.87
N PHE A 2 0.71 -6.29 3.34
CA PHE A 2 1.72 -6.01 4.36
C PHE A 2 2.98 -5.40 3.74
N GLN A 3 3.75 -4.66 4.52
CA GLN A 3 4.94 -3.91 4.12
C GLN A 3 5.95 -4.69 3.26
N SER A 4 6.18 -5.98 3.53
CA SER A 4 7.10 -6.84 2.78
C SER A 4 6.43 -7.70 1.68
N GLY A 5 5.13 -7.48 1.38
CA GLY A 5 4.32 -8.31 0.49
C GLY A 5 3.83 -9.61 1.13
N ALA A 6 4.45 -10.06 2.21
CA ALA A 6 4.12 -11.26 3.00
C ALA A 6 3.83 -12.53 2.17
N LEU A 7 4.59 -12.74 1.10
CA LEU A 7 4.48 -13.94 0.27
C LEU A 7 5.03 -15.17 1.01
N TRP A 8 4.38 -16.30 0.81
CA TRP A 8 4.89 -17.59 1.28
C TRP A 8 6.13 -17.98 0.48
N SER A 9 7.27 -18.08 1.15
CA SER A 9 8.57 -18.33 0.51
C SER A 9 8.70 -19.71 -0.13
N SER A 10 7.91 -20.68 0.32
CA SER A 10 7.86 -22.06 -0.20
C SER A 10 6.92 -22.23 -1.39
N MET A 11 6.23 -21.18 -1.82
CA MET A 11 5.31 -21.18 -2.94
C MET A 11 5.81 -20.25 -4.04
N THR A 12 5.54 -20.60 -5.29
CA THR A 12 5.75 -19.70 -6.42
C THR A 12 4.84 -18.48 -6.34
N VAL A 13 5.09 -17.48 -7.16
CA VAL A 13 4.22 -16.29 -7.29
C VAL A 13 2.80 -16.70 -7.66
N GLY A 14 2.66 -17.59 -8.64
CA GLY A 14 1.35 -18.09 -9.07
C GLY A 14 0.60 -18.81 -7.95
N GLU A 15 1.29 -19.67 -7.20
CA GLU A 15 0.70 -20.38 -6.05
C GLU A 15 0.29 -19.42 -4.93
N ASN A 16 1.09 -18.39 -4.66
CA ASN A 16 0.73 -17.34 -3.70
C ASN A 16 -0.57 -16.61 -4.08
N VAL A 17 -0.74 -16.30 -5.36
CA VAL A 17 -1.95 -15.61 -5.86
C VAL A 17 -3.15 -16.57 -5.91
N ALA A 18 -2.93 -17.87 -6.18
CA ALA A 18 -3.97 -18.88 -6.20
C ALA A 18 -4.53 -19.19 -4.81
N LEU A 19 -3.68 -19.11 -3.77
CA LEU A 19 -4.00 -19.57 -2.43
C LEU A 19 -5.34 -19.03 -1.86
N PRO A 20 -5.64 -17.72 -1.90
CA PRO A 20 -6.94 -17.23 -1.41
C PRO A 20 -8.14 -17.82 -2.17
N MET A 21 -8.02 -17.97 -3.49
CA MET A 21 -9.09 -18.55 -4.31
C MET A 21 -9.32 -20.02 -3.96
N GLN A 22 -8.25 -20.79 -3.74
CA GLN A 22 -8.33 -22.19 -3.32
C GLN A 22 -8.97 -22.36 -1.93
N MET A 23 -8.69 -21.42 -1.02
CA MET A 23 -9.20 -21.48 0.37
C MET A 23 -10.65 -21.01 0.52
N PHE A 24 -11.05 -20.00 -0.25
CA PHE A 24 -12.31 -19.30 -0.01
C PHE A 24 -13.33 -19.41 -1.15
N THR A 25 -13.01 -20.13 -2.22
CA THR A 25 -13.94 -20.37 -3.33
C THR A 25 -14.08 -21.86 -3.64
N ARG A 26 -15.04 -22.20 -4.50
CA ARG A 26 -15.22 -23.55 -5.05
C ARG A 26 -14.92 -23.57 -6.56
N LEU A 27 -14.02 -22.68 -7.01
CA LEU A 27 -13.64 -22.61 -8.41
C LEU A 27 -12.82 -23.83 -8.82
N GLU A 28 -13.05 -24.29 -10.04
CA GLU A 28 -12.24 -25.37 -10.62
C GLU A 28 -10.78 -24.94 -10.80
N PRO A 29 -9.79 -25.86 -10.69
CA PRO A 29 -8.37 -25.52 -10.78
C PRO A 29 -7.99 -24.80 -12.08
N THR A 30 -8.62 -25.12 -13.19
CA THR A 30 -8.40 -24.46 -14.48
C THR A 30 -8.85 -22.99 -14.46
N VAL A 31 -9.97 -22.69 -13.80
CA VAL A 31 -10.48 -21.33 -13.62
C VAL A 31 -9.56 -20.54 -12.69
N ILE A 32 -9.12 -21.14 -11.59
CA ILE A 32 -8.15 -20.50 -10.67
C ILE A 32 -6.89 -20.11 -11.43
N ARG A 33 -6.34 -21.00 -12.28
CA ARG A 33 -5.16 -20.70 -13.08
C ARG A 33 -5.38 -19.50 -14.00
N GLN A 34 -6.49 -19.43 -14.69
CA GLN A 34 -6.83 -18.30 -15.56
C GLN A 34 -6.95 -16.99 -14.77
N MET A 35 -7.57 -17.05 -13.58
CA MET A 35 -7.66 -15.89 -12.67
C MET A 35 -6.29 -15.44 -12.19
N VAL A 36 -5.39 -16.37 -11.82
CA VAL A 36 -4.00 -16.06 -11.45
C VAL A 36 -3.28 -15.34 -12.58
N GLU A 37 -3.36 -15.86 -13.80
CA GLU A 37 -2.75 -15.22 -14.98
C GLU A 37 -3.30 -13.80 -15.21
N LEU A 38 -4.62 -13.62 -15.07
CA LEU A 38 -5.26 -12.31 -15.14
C LEU A 38 -4.75 -11.35 -14.07
N LYS A 39 -4.75 -11.77 -12.78
CA LYS A 39 -4.32 -10.92 -11.66
C LYS A 39 -2.84 -10.55 -11.75
N LEU A 40 -1.99 -11.48 -12.16
CA LEU A 40 -0.57 -11.21 -12.42
C LEU A 40 -0.37 -10.30 -13.64
N GLY A 41 -1.21 -10.43 -14.67
CA GLY A 41 -1.22 -9.53 -15.81
C GLY A 41 -1.53 -8.07 -15.40
N LEU A 42 -2.54 -7.87 -14.54
CA LEU A 42 -2.91 -6.54 -14.03
C LEU A 42 -1.77 -5.81 -13.32
N VAL A 43 -0.90 -6.54 -12.62
CA VAL A 43 0.26 -5.96 -11.92
C VAL A 43 1.58 -6.08 -12.71
N GLY A 44 1.53 -6.53 -13.97
CA GLY A 44 2.71 -6.67 -14.84
C GLY A 44 3.68 -7.78 -14.40
N MET A 45 3.20 -8.84 -13.74
CA MET A 45 4.01 -9.89 -13.13
C MET A 45 3.79 -11.29 -13.74
N LEU A 46 3.09 -11.38 -14.89
CA LEU A 46 2.79 -12.66 -15.53
C LEU A 46 4.07 -13.46 -15.86
N HIS A 47 5.14 -12.77 -16.25
CA HIS A 47 6.44 -13.38 -16.57
C HIS A 47 7.12 -14.06 -15.37
N ALA A 48 6.70 -13.77 -14.15
CA ALA A 48 7.27 -14.29 -12.91
C ALA A 48 6.37 -15.34 -12.23
N ILE A 49 5.36 -15.88 -12.91
CA ILE A 49 4.35 -16.77 -12.33
C ILE A 49 4.96 -18.01 -11.66
N ASP A 50 6.04 -18.57 -12.22
CA ASP A 50 6.72 -19.76 -11.75
C ASP A 50 7.94 -19.45 -10.84
N GLN A 51 8.27 -18.16 -10.62
CA GLN A 51 9.37 -17.75 -9.75
C GLN A 51 8.99 -17.83 -8.27
N TYR A 52 9.98 -18.06 -7.42
CA TYR A 52 9.81 -17.98 -5.97
C TYR A 52 10.06 -16.56 -5.46
N PRO A 53 9.51 -16.18 -4.30
CA PRO A 53 9.71 -14.84 -3.71
C PRO A 53 11.18 -14.45 -3.51
N SER A 54 12.08 -15.42 -3.31
CA SER A 54 13.52 -15.20 -3.18
C SER A 54 14.20 -14.70 -4.45
N GLU A 55 13.60 -14.97 -5.62
CA GLU A 55 14.13 -14.60 -6.93
C GLU A 55 13.67 -13.19 -7.38
N LEU A 56 12.77 -12.57 -6.60
CA LEU A 56 12.13 -11.29 -6.94
C LEU A 56 12.88 -10.10 -6.34
N SER A 57 12.89 -8.97 -7.06
CA SER A 57 13.24 -7.67 -6.49
C SER A 57 12.20 -7.21 -5.45
N GLY A 58 12.55 -6.19 -4.63
CA GLY A 58 11.61 -5.62 -3.66
C GLY A 58 10.31 -5.14 -4.29
N GLY A 59 10.39 -4.41 -5.40
CA GLY A 59 9.21 -3.94 -6.14
C GLY A 59 8.39 -5.09 -6.75
N MET A 60 9.04 -6.14 -7.26
CA MET A 60 8.35 -7.33 -7.77
C MET A 60 7.60 -8.06 -6.65
N ARG A 61 8.21 -8.23 -5.47
CA ARG A 61 7.52 -8.83 -4.30
C ARG A 61 6.27 -8.05 -3.90
N LYS A 62 6.33 -6.72 -3.90
CA LYS A 62 5.18 -5.86 -3.59
C LYS A 62 4.06 -6.01 -4.62
N ARG A 63 4.39 -6.03 -5.93
CA ARG A 63 3.40 -6.27 -6.99
C ARG A 63 2.77 -7.67 -6.91
N ALA A 64 3.55 -8.70 -6.65
CA ALA A 64 3.03 -10.05 -6.44
C ALA A 64 2.11 -10.14 -5.21
N GLY A 65 2.48 -9.47 -4.10
CA GLY A 65 1.62 -9.33 -2.93
C GLY A 65 0.32 -8.58 -3.23
N LEU A 66 0.37 -7.58 -4.10
CA LEU A 66 -0.81 -6.84 -4.58
C LEU A 66 -1.72 -7.74 -5.43
N ALA A 67 -1.16 -8.52 -6.37
CA ALA A 67 -1.92 -9.51 -7.14
C ALA A 67 -2.67 -10.49 -6.24
N ARG A 68 -2.02 -10.97 -5.17
CA ARG A 68 -2.66 -11.84 -4.18
C ARG A 68 -3.76 -11.10 -3.40
N ALA A 69 -3.55 -9.83 -3.02
CA ALA A 69 -4.55 -9.06 -2.29
C ALA A 69 -5.84 -8.85 -3.11
N ILE A 70 -5.71 -8.70 -4.45
CA ILE A 70 -6.85 -8.51 -5.35
C ILE A 70 -7.40 -9.83 -5.94
N SER A 71 -6.92 -10.99 -5.48
CA SER A 71 -7.29 -12.29 -6.08
C SER A 71 -8.77 -12.64 -5.95
N LEU A 72 -9.44 -12.11 -4.92
CA LEU A 72 -10.87 -12.33 -4.63
C LEU A 72 -11.75 -11.12 -5.01
N ASP A 73 -11.25 -10.16 -5.76
CA ASP A 73 -11.95 -8.92 -6.13
C ASP A 73 -12.62 -8.23 -4.92
N PRO A 74 -11.88 -7.87 -3.87
CA PRO A 74 -12.46 -7.30 -2.66
C PRO A 74 -12.96 -5.87 -2.88
N ASP A 75 -14.04 -5.48 -2.20
CA ASP A 75 -14.57 -4.12 -2.20
C ASP A 75 -13.66 -3.13 -1.43
N ILE A 76 -12.87 -3.64 -0.48
CA ILE A 76 -11.96 -2.82 0.35
C ILE A 76 -10.57 -3.47 0.40
N LEU A 77 -9.55 -2.65 0.15
CA LEU A 77 -8.14 -3.04 0.22
C LEU A 77 -7.42 -2.23 1.30
N PHE A 78 -6.62 -2.92 2.13
CA PHE A 78 -5.77 -2.27 3.12
C PHE A 78 -4.31 -2.44 2.74
N PHE A 79 -3.57 -1.34 2.64
CA PHE A 79 -2.14 -1.32 2.36
C PHE A 79 -1.38 -0.67 3.52
N ASP A 80 -0.36 -1.39 3.97
CA ASP A 80 0.54 -0.94 5.03
C ASP A 80 1.92 -0.70 4.41
N GLU A 81 2.30 0.58 4.34
CA GLU A 81 3.56 1.07 3.78
C GLU A 81 3.90 0.44 2.40
N PRO A 82 3.03 0.58 1.39
CA PRO A 82 3.22 -0.13 0.12
C PRO A 82 4.49 0.27 -0.61
N SER A 83 4.91 1.53 -0.54
CA SER A 83 6.09 2.09 -1.21
C SER A 83 7.38 2.02 -0.37
N ALA A 84 7.30 1.68 0.92
CA ALA A 84 8.46 1.66 1.81
C ALA A 84 9.62 0.82 1.28
N GLY A 85 10.85 1.38 1.29
CA GLY A 85 12.07 0.71 0.84
C GLY A 85 12.20 0.57 -0.68
N LEU A 86 11.37 1.23 -1.47
CA LEU A 86 11.51 1.35 -2.92
C LEU A 86 12.25 2.66 -3.28
N ASP A 87 12.94 2.64 -4.40
CA ASP A 87 13.44 3.88 -5.00
C ASP A 87 12.28 4.75 -5.51
N PRO A 88 12.48 6.08 -5.69
CA PRO A 88 11.40 6.99 -6.06
C PRO A 88 10.68 6.63 -7.37
N ILE A 89 11.41 6.10 -8.37
CA ILE A 89 10.82 5.73 -9.65
C ILE A 89 9.94 4.49 -9.50
N THR A 90 10.39 3.50 -8.76
CA THR A 90 9.62 2.28 -8.49
C THR A 90 8.42 2.56 -7.60
N SER A 91 8.54 3.48 -6.63
CA SER A 91 7.44 3.96 -5.80
C SER A 91 6.35 4.61 -6.65
N ALA A 92 6.71 5.59 -7.48
CA ALA A 92 5.75 6.26 -8.37
C ALA A 92 5.01 5.28 -9.31
N ARG A 93 5.72 4.27 -9.84
CA ARG A 93 5.09 3.22 -10.66
C ARG A 93 4.13 2.33 -9.87
N LEU A 94 4.41 2.11 -8.58
CA LEU A 94 3.49 1.37 -7.70
C LEU A 94 2.24 2.21 -7.39
N ASP A 95 2.40 3.51 -7.17
CA ASP A 95 1.31 4.44 -6.93
C ASP A 95 0.36 4.49 -8.14
N GLU A 96 0.89 4.63 -9.36
CA GLU A 96 0.12 4.55 -10.60
C GLU A 96 -0.63 3.21 -10.73
N LEU A 97 0.02 2.11 -10.36
CA LEU A 97 -0.62 0.79 -10.37
C LEU A 97 -1.78 0.72 -9.38
N ILE A 98 -1.61 1.28 -8.18
CA ILE A 98 -2.66 1.36 -7.14
C ILE A 98 -3.87 2.14 -7.66
N LEU A 99 -3.64 3.31 -8.29
CA LEU A 99 -4.70 4.12 -8.88
C LEU A 99 -5.45 3.35 -9.98
N ASN A 100 -4.72 2.71 -10.89
CA ASN A 100 -5.33 1.91 -11.97
C ASN A 100 -6.17 0.74 -11.42
N LEU A 101 -5.73 0.10 -10.35
CA LEU A 101 -6.47 -0.98 -9.70
C LEU A 101 -7.71 -0.45 -8.97
N ARG A 102 -7.62 0.70 -8.27
CA ARG A 102 -8.76 1.37 -7.65
C ARG A 102 -9.85 1.63 -8.70
N ASP A 103 -9.47 2.26 -9.79
CA ASP A 103 -10.42 2.67 -10.85
C ASP A 103 -10.97 1.46 -11.62
N GLY A 104 -10.13 0.45 -11.88
CA GLY A 104 -10.53 -0.76 -12.59
C GLY A 104 -11.40 -1.73 -11.79
N LEU A 105 -11.18 -1.81 -10.47
CA LEU A 105 -11.94 -2.68 -9.58
C LEU A 105 -13.13 -1.97 -8.92
N GLY A 106 -13.14 -0.63 -8.89
CA GLY A 106 -14.11 0.16 -8.12
C GLY A 106 -13.97 -0.03 -6.61
N ALA A 107 -12.79 -0.45 -6.13
CA ALA A 107 -12.54 -0.77 -4.74
C ALA A 107 -12.17 0.48 -3.93
N THR A 108 -12.54 0.50 -2.65
CA THR A 108 -12.02 1.47 -1.68
C THR A 108 -10.65 1.03 -1.21
N ILE A 109 -9.65 1.91 -1.30
CA ILE A 109 -8.28 1.62 -0.85
C ILE A 109 -7.96 2.46 0.38
N ILE A 110 -7.54 1.79 1.45
CA ILE A 110 -7.07 2.41 2.69
C ILE A 110 -5.56 2.16 2.79
N ILE A 111 -4.78 3.25 2.86
CA ILE A 111 -3.32 3.20 2.88
C ILE A 111 -2.82 3.80 4.18
N VAL A 112 -1.97 3.06 4.88
CA VAL A 112 -1.15 3.60 5.96
C VAL A 112 0.23 3.90 5.38
N SER A 113 0.68 5.14 5.45
CA SER A 113 1.99 5.55 4.95
C SER A 113 2.49 6.83 5.62
N HIS A 114 3.80 6.98 5.66
CA HIS A 114 4.50 8.22 6.02
C HIS A 114 5.19 8.88 4.79
N GLU A 115 5.04 8.31 3.60
CA GLU A 115 5.61 8.82 2.36
C GLU A 115 4.73 9.92 1.74
N LEU A 116 5.03 11.19 2.06
CA LEU A 116 4.23 12.34 1.63
C LEU A 116 4.06 12.42 0.10
N SER A 117 5.10 12.11 -0.67
CA SER A 117 5.05 12.14 -2.14
C SER A 117 3.96 11.21 -2.69
N SER A 118 3.88 10.00 -2.14
CA SER A 118 2.84 9.03 -2.46
C SER A 118 1.46 9.51 -2.00
N LEU A 119 1.34 9.96 -0.74
CA LEU A 119 0.07 10.45 -0.19
C LEU A 119 -0.50 11.62 -1.00
N PHE A 120 0.33 12.61 -1.40
CA PHE A 120 -0.13 13.73 -2.24
C PHE A 120 -0.55 13.30 -3.65
N HIS A 121 -0.02 12.18 -4.14
CA HIS A 121 -0.32 11.69 -5.48
C HIS A 121 -1.59 10.84 -5.54
N ILE A 122 -1.83 9.97 -4.53
CA ILE A 122 -2.85 8.93 -4.63
C ILE A 122 -4.02 9.09 -3.65
N ALA A 123 -3.88 9.89 -2.58
CA ALA A 123 -4.93 9.96 -1.56
C ALA A 123 -5.94 11.06 -1.86
N ASP A 124 -7.21 10.69 -1.89
CA ASP A 124 -8.34 11.63 -2.02
C ASP A 124 -8.66 12.30 -0.68
N ASP A 125 -8.48 11.56 0.43
CA ASP A 125 -8.75 12.00 1.80
C ASP A 125 -7.80 11.30 2.77
N GLY A 126 -7.65 11.81 4.00
CA GLY A 126 -6.74 11.26 4.98
C GLY A 126 -7.09 11.59 6.41
N ILE A 127 -6.64 10.70 7.30
CA ILE A 127 -6.73 10.88 8.75
C ILE A 127 -5.32 10.86 9.31
N PHE A 128 -4.94 11.91 10.05
CA PHE A 128 -3.67 11.96 10.73
C PHE A 128 -3.81 11.36 12.14
N LEU A 129 -3.04 10.31 12.41
CA LEU A 129 -3.01 9.62 13.71
C LEU A 129 -1.79 10.07 14.50
N ASP A 130 -2.01 10.50 15.73
CA ASP A 130 -0.94 10.87 16.65
C ASP A 130 -0.66 9.73 17.62
N ALA A 131 0.62 9.34 17.74
CA ALA A 131 1.04 8.22 18.57
C ALA A 131 1.00 8.53 20.08
N ASP A 132 1.26 9.79 20.46
CA ASP A 132 1.28 10.21 21.85
C ASP A 132 -0.14 10.37 22.39
N GLN A 133 -1.01 11.00 21.62
CA GLN A 133 -2.42 11.17 21.96
C GLN A 133 -3.26 9.92 21.70
N LYS A 134 -2.75 8.97 20.93
CA LYS A 134 -3.41 7.71 20.52
C LYS A 134 -4.80 7.93 19.90
N THR A 135 -4.93 8.99 19.12
CA THR A 135 -6.20 9.38 18.47
C THR A 135 -5.93 10.05 17.13
N ALA A 136 -7.01 10.23 16.36
CA ALA A 136 -7.00 11.07 15.17
C ALA A 136 -6.99 12.55 15.59
N ILE A 137 -6.04 13.33 15.06
CA ILE A 137 -5.88 14.76 15.39
C ILE A 137 -6.20 15.68 14.21
N ALA A 138 -6.25 15.15 12.99
CA ALA A 138 -6.68 15.90 11.82
C ALA A 138 -7.32 14.98 10.77
N HIS A 139 -8.19 15.56 9.93
CA HIS A 139 -8.88 14.89 8.84
C HIS A 139 -9.02 15.84 7.65
N GLY A 140 -8.79 15.36 6.44
CA GLY A 140 -8.90 16.09 5.19
C GLY A 140 -7.96 15.55 4.13
N SER A 141 -8.08 16.04 2.89
CA SER A 141 -7.12 15.65 1.85
C SER A 141 -5.70 16.07 2.23
N PRO A 142 -4.66 15.33 1.78
CA PRO A 142 -3.26 15.69 2.08
C PRO A 142 -2.93 17.15 1.72
N THR A 143 -3.43 17.63 0.59
CA THR A 143 -3.24 19.02 0.15
C THR A 143 -3.91 20.00 1.10
N TRP A 144 -5.16 19.73 1.51
CA TRP A 144 -5.86 20.57 2.45
C TRP A 144 -5.17 20.60 3.82
N LEU A 145 -4.72 19.45 4.32
CA LEU A 145 -3.99 19.33 5.59
C LEU A 145 -2.68 20.13 5.56
N ARG A 146 -1.94 20.07 4.45
CA ARG A 146 -0.73 20.86 4.27
C ARG A 146 -1.00 22.37 4.34
N ASP A 147 -2.03 22.83 3.65
CA ASP A 147 -2.24 24.26 3.40
C ASP A 147 -3.07 24.95 4.52
N ASN A 148 -3.87 24.19 5.29
CA ASN A 148 -4.86 24.75 6.20
C ASN A 148 -4.79 24.18 7.64
N CYS A 149 -4.15 23.04 7.88
CA CYS A 149 -4.11 22.47 9.23
C CYS A 149 -3.20 23.31 10.15
N THR A 150 -3.75 23.74 11.27
CA THR A 150 -3.05 24.57 12.28
C THR A 150 -2.41 23.75 13.39
N ASP A 151 -2.67 22.45 13.46
CA ASP A 151 -2.01 21.58 14.44
C ASP A 151 -0.50 21.51 14.15
N PRO A 152 0.37 21.81 15.12
CA PRO A 152 1.81 21.90 14.91
C PRO A 152 2.45 20.57 14.50
N VAL A 153 1.93 19.43 14.96
CA VAL A 153 2.44 18.10 14.62
C VAL A 153 2.13 17.78 13.16
N VAL A 154 0.89 18.02 12.76
CA VAL A 154 0.44 17.83 11.36
C VAL A 154 1.18 18.75 10.42
N HIS A 155 1.31 20.04 10.79
CA HIS A 155 2.02 21.04 9.99
C HIS A 155 3.49 20.61 9.77
N ALA A 156 4.21 20.30 10.84
CA ALA A 156 5.60 19.87 10.75
C ALA A 156 5.77 18.62 9.88
N PHE A 157 4.89 17.63 10.03
CA PHE A 157 4.90 16.43 9.19
C PHE A 157 4.67 16.77 7.70
N MET A 158 3.63 17.55 7.40
CA MET A 158 3.26 17.88 6.02
C MET A 158 4.30 18.74 5.30
N HIS A 159 5.12 19.51 6.05
CA HIS A 159 6.19 20.36 5.51
C HIS A 159 7.58 19.74 5.66
N ARG A 160 7.68 18.52 6.22
CA ARG A 160 8.97 17.85 6.54
C ARG A 160 9.88 18.69 7.44
N GLU A 161 9.29 19.44 8.37
CA GLU A 161 9.99 20.26 9.35
C GLU A 161 10.32 19.42 10.59
N GLN A 162 11.42 19.74 11.29
CA GLN A 162 11.70 19.18 12.60
C GLN A 162 10.87 19.94 13.63
N LEU A 163 10.14 19.21 14.48
CA LEU A 163 9.56 19.82 15.67
C LEU A 163 10.69 20.21 16.59
N ASP A 164 10.84 21.50 16.86
CA ASP A 164 11.79 22.00 17.86
C ASP A 164 11.47 21.38 19.22
N SER A 165 12.35 20.51 19.69
CA SER A 165 12.25 19.87 21.02
C SER A 165 12.55 20.82 22.17
N SER A 166 12.55 22.12 21.95
CA SER A 166 12.69 23.16 22.96
C SER A 166 11.34 23.48 23.60
N GLY A 167 10.83 22.55 24.42
CA GLY A 167 9.86 22.90 25.46
C GLY A 167 10.52 23.85 26.47
N PRO A 168 9.78 24.83 27.05
CA PRO A 168 10.34 25.74 28.01
C PRO A 168 10.79 24.98 29.26
N HIS A 169 12.09 24.82 29.44
CA HIS A 169 12.63 24.56 30.78
C HIS A 169 12.28 25.78 31.62
N GLY A 170 11.20 25.65 32.40
CA GLY A 170 10.92 26.59 33.46
C GLY A 170 12.04 26.53 34.48
N ASP A 171 12.88 27.57 34.48
CA ASP A 171 13.67 27.95 35.66
C ASP A 171 12.70 28.29 36.77
N GLY A 172 12.81 27.58 37.87
CA GLY A 172 12.09 27.89 39.09
C GLY A 172 12.47 26.95 40.22
#